data_3d6dfdb51a8e89407c9fddc1edf89674
#
_entry.id   3d6dfdb51a8e89407c9fddc1edf89674
#
_cell.length_a   1.000
_cell.length_b   1.000
_cell.length_c   1.000
_cell.angle_alpha   90.00
_cell.angle_beta   90.00
_cell.angle_gamma   90.00
#
_symmetry.space_group_name_H-M   'P 1'
#
loop_
_entity.id
_entity.type
_entity.pdbx_description
1 polymer ?
#
loop_
_entity_poly.entity_id
_entity_poly.type
_entity_poly.pdbx_seq_one_letter_code
_entity_poly.pdbx_strand_id
1 'polypeptide(L)'
;MSTLEIRDLRANVGDKEILKGITLTVNSGEVHAIMGPNGAGKSTLSAVIMGKPGYTVTGGSVLLDGVEMLSLPTWQRAAKGLHLVMQYPTEVPGVHVDEVLVEALRARGRDTKELESLVNAEAKRINFDPELVTRALNVDLSGGEKKRNETMQLGVLAPRFAILDELDSGLDIDALRDCARRVEEATHETNLGVLAITHYVRLLEELKPDVVHILAAGRIVKTGGPELADELERDGYAAYV
;
A
#
# COMPACT_ATOMS: atom_id res chain seq x y z
N MET A 1 -6.32 10.95 -16.25
CA MET A 1 -5.58 10.96 -14.97
C MET A 1 -6.51 10.34 -13.96
N SER A 2 -6.07 9.29 -13.26
CA SER A 2 -6.90 8.60 -12.27
C SER A 2 -6.67 9.24 -10.90
N THR A 3 -7.68 9.22 -10.02
CA THR A 3 -7.59 9.85 -8.69
C THR A 3 -8.13 8.94 -7.59
N LEU A 4 -7.42 8.89 -6.47
CA LEU A 4 -7.91 8.34 -5.21
C LEU A 4 -8.18 9.49 -4.24
N GLU A 5 -9.46 9.73 -3.95
CA GLU A 5 -9.87 10.82 -3.08
C GLU A 5 -10.40 10.27 -1.75
N ILE A 6 -9.91 10.80 -0.66
CA ILE A 6 -10.39 10.53 0.69
C ILE A 6 -10.96 11.84 1.23
N ARG A 7 -12.24 11.86 1.63
CA ARG A 7 -12.96 13.06 2.05
C ARG A 7 -13.57 12.86 3.43
N ASP A 8 -13.10 13.62 4.40
CA ASP A 8 -13.56 13.63 5.83
C ASP A 8 -13.75 12.22 6.41
N LEU A 9 -12.85 11.29 6.07
CA LEU A 9 -12.97 9.88 6.45
C LEU A 9 -12.86 9.73 7.97
N ARG A 10 -13.90 9.13 8.57
CA ARG A 10 -14.02 8.84 10.00
C ARG A 10 -14.26 7.36 10.22
N ALA A 11 -13.55 6.78 11.18
CA ALA A 11 -13.70 5.37 11.46
C ALA A 11 -13.34 5.01 12.90
N ASN A 12 -14.04 4.00 13.40
CA ASN A 12 -13.87 3.44 14.73
C ASN A 12 -13.21 2.05 14.67
N VAL A 13 -12.49 1.72 15.75
CA VAL A 13 -12.10 0.36 16.12
C VAL A 13 -12.82 0.03 17.43
N GLY A 14 -13.78 -0.90 17.39
CA GLY A 14 -14.75 -1.04 18.46
C GLY A 14 -15.50 0.27 18.68
N ASP A 15 -15.56 0.74 19.93
CA ASP A 15 -16.23 2.01 20.29
C ASP A 15 -15.31 3.24 20.21
N LYS A 16 -14.04 3.06 19.88
CA LYS A 16 -13.06 4.16 19.86
C LYS A 16 -12.91 4.75 18.46
N GLU A 17 -13.18 6.06 18.31
CA GLU A 17 -12.89 6.80 17.09
C GLU A 17 -11.37 6.95 16.90
N ILE A 18 -10.85 6.39 15.79
CA ILE A 18 -9.43 6.44 15.44
C ILE A 18 -9.19 7.45 14.32
N LEU A 19 -9.96 7.38 13.22
CA LEU A 19 -9.89 8.37 12.15
C LEU A 19 -10.93 9.45 12.39
N LYS A 20 -10.48 10.71 12.36
CA LYS A 20 -11.28 11.87 12.82
C LYS A 20 -11.42 12.92 11.71
N GLY A 21 -11.64 12.49 10.48
CA GLY A 21 -11.81 13.39 9.33
C GLY A 21 -10.54 13.52 8.50
N ILE A 22 -10.06 12.41 7.93
CA ILE A 22 -8.93 12.40 7.01
C ILE A 22 -9.40 12.90 5.65
N THR A 23 -8.68 13.88 5.08
CA THR A 23 -8.92 14.39 3.73
C THR A 23 -7.59 14.50 3.00
N LEU A 24 -7.46 13.79 1.88
CA LEU A 24 -6.32 13.87 0.95
C LEU A 24 -6.74 13.34 -0.42
N THR A 25 -5.98 13.70 -1.45
CA THR A 25 -6.15 13.21 -2.81
C THR A 25 -4.79 12.78 -3.34
N VAL A 26 -4.72 11.59 -3.92
CA VAL A 26 -3.54 11.06 -4.61
C VAL A 26 -3.89 10.92 -6.09
N ASN A 27 -3.08 11.48 -6.98
CA ASN A 27 -3.24 11.30 -8.41
C ASN A 27 -2.40 10.11 -8.92
N SER A 28 -2.80 9.55 -10.05
CA SER A 28 -1.99 8.52 -10.72
C SER A 28 -0.59 9.05 -11.06
N GLY A 29 0.44 8.27 -10.75
CA GLY A 29 1.85 8.63 -10.93
C GLY A 29 2.46 9.43 -9.78
N GLU A 30 1.67 9.82 -8.75
CA GLU A 30 2.18 10.51 -7.57
C GLU A 30 2.46 9.53 -6.41
N VAL A 31 3.47 9.87 -5.61
CA VAL A 31 3.81 9.20 -4.35
C VAL A 31 3.48 10.12 -3.18
N HIS A 32 2.50 9.75 -2.37
CA HIS A 32 2.17 10.43 -1.13
C HIS A 32 2.63 9.61 0.06
N ALA A 33 3.35 10.21 0.99
CA ALA A 33 3.77 9.57 2.24
C ALA A 33 2.88 9.98 3.40
N ILE A 34 2.44 9.03 4.21
CA ILE A 34 1.79 9.26 5.50
C ILE A 34 2.79 8.89 6.60
N MET A 35 3.24 9.90 7.32
CA MET A 35 4.12 9.73 8.48
C MET A 35 3.38 10.09 9.77
N GLY A 36 3.81 9.56 10.90
CA GLY A 36 3.18 9.88 12.20
C GLY A 36 3.59 8.90 13.30
N PRO A 37 3.38 9.26 14.55
CA PRO A 37 3.73 8.43 15.69
C PRO A 37 2.90 7.14 15.74
N ASN A 38 3.34 6.18 16.54
CA ASN A 38 2.58 4.96 16.79
C ASN A 38 1.22 5.30 17.41
N GLY A 39 0.17 4.62 16.95
CA GLY A 39 -1.20 4.88 17.40
C GLY A 39 -1.87 6.09 16.74
N ALA A 40 -1.24 6.79 15.80
CA ALA A 40 -1.84 7.94 15.10
C ALA A 40 -3.03 7.57 14.19
N GLY A 41 -3.16 6.28 13.80
CA GLY A 41 -4.23 5.79 12.92
C GLY A 41 -3.76 5.36 11.53
N LYS A 42 -2.46 5.27 11.29
CA LYS A 42 -1.88 4.94 9.96
C LYS A 42 -2.40 3.61 9.40
N SER A 43 -2.22 2.50 10.11
CA SER A 43 -2.69 1.17 9.65
C SER A 43 -4.23 1.04 9.74
N THR A 44 -4.90 1.88 10.54
CA THR A 44 -6.36 1.99 10.48
C THR A 44 -6.81 2.61 9.16
N LEU A 45 -6.08 3.60 8.64
CA LEU A 45 -6.37 4.23 7.36
C LEU A 45 -6.27 3.20 6.21
N SER A 46 -5.16 2.45 6.12
CA SER A 46 -4.98 1.40 5.10
C SER A 46 -6.08 0.33 5.18
N ALA A 47 -6.38 -0.13 6.40
CA ALA A 47 -7.41 -1.15 6.65
C ALA A 47 -8.82 -0.69 6.22
N VAL A 48 -9.19 0.55 6.54
CA VAL A 48 -10.50 1.13 6.19
C VAL A 48 -10.63 1.33 4.69
N ILE A 49 -9.60 1.87 4.01
CA ILE A 49 -9.61 2.04 2.54
C ILE A 49 -9.80 0.68 1.85
N MET A 50 -9.15 -0.36 2.34
CA MET A 50 -9.25 -1.71 1.76
C MET A 50 -10.48 -2.50 2.21
N GLY A 51 -11.24 -2.01 3.21
CA GLY A 51 -12.44 -2.68 3.71
C GLY A 51 -12.14 -3.91 4.55
N LYS A 52 -11.04 -3.88 5.32
CA LYS A 52 -10.71 -4.95 6.26
C LYS A 52 -11.78 -5.04 7.36
N PRO A 53 -12.23 -6.25 7.73
CA PRO A 53 -13.17 -6.43 8.84
C PRO A 53 -12.63 -5.90 10.18
N GLY A 54 -13.54 -5.50 11.07
CA GLY A 54 -13.20 -5.00 12.42
C GLY A 54 -13.08 -3.48 12.52
N TYR A 55 -13.33 -2.76 11.42
CA TYR A 55 -13.36 -1.30 11.37
C TYR A 55 -14.75 -0.82 10.96
N THR A 56 -15.27 0.19 11.65
CA THR A 56 -16.58 0.77 11.37
C THR A 56 -16.40 2.19 10.84
N VAL A 57 -16.77 2.42 9.58
CA VAL A 57 -16.79 3.77 9.00
C VAL A 57 -17.98 4.52 9.58
N THR A 58 -17.74 5.69 10.12
CA THR A 58 -18.75 6.55 10.76
C THR A 58 -19.05 7.80 9.95
N GLY A 59 -18.23 8.12 8.96
CA GLY A 59 -18.45 9.27 8.06
C GLY A 59 -17.39 9.38 6.97
N GLY A 60 -17.63 10.25 6.02
CA GLY A 60 -16.76 10.52 4.89
C GLY A 60 -16.92 9.55 3.73
N SER A 61 -16.02 9.64 2.75
CA SER A 61 -16.02 8.82 1.53
C SER A 61 -14.59 8.52 1.07
N VAL A 62 -14.46 7.42 0.32
CA VAL A 62 -13.25 7.04 -0.42
C VAL A 62 -13.64 6.80 -1.87
N LEU A 63 -13.20 7.66 -2.76
CA LEU A 63 -13.57 7.64 -4.16
C LEU A 63 -12.37 7.25 -5.03
N LEU A 64 -12.55 6.27 -5.89
CA LEU A 64 -11.62 5.95 -6.97
C LEU A 64 -12.26 6.37 -8.30
N ASP A 65 -11.72 7.39 -8.93
CA ASP A 65 -12.29 8.00 -10.15
C ASP A 65 -13.79 8.35 -9.99
N GLY A 66 -14.17 8.90 -8.83
CA GLY A 66 -15.54 9.25 -8.50
C GLY A 66 -16.44 8.08 -8.08
N VAL A 67 -15.94 6.84 -8.08
CA VAL A 67 -16.69 5.65 -7.65
C VAL A 67 -16.44 5.41 -6.16
N GLU A 68 -17.53 5.33 -5.36
CA GLU A 68 -17.45 5.10 -3.92
C GLU A 68 -16.95 3.68 -3.60
N MET A 69 -15.83 3.61 -2.85
CA MET A 69 -15.19 2.35 -2.48
C MET A 69 -15.71 1.76 -1.17
N LEU A 70 -16.15 2.59 -0.23
CA LEU A 70 -16.52 2.13 1.12
C LEU A 70 -17.71 1.17 1.10
N SER A 71 -18.63 1.31 0.15
CA SER A 71 -19.78 0.42 -0.03
C SER A 71 -19.42 -0.94 -0.66
N LEU A 72 -18.21 -1.10 -1.19
CA LEU A 72 -17.77 -2.30 -1.89
C LEU A 72 -17.03 -3.26 -0.94
N PRO A 73 -17.19 -4.58 -1.08
CA PRO A 73 -16.36 -5.55 -0.39
C PRO A 73 -14.91 -5.48 -0.87
N THR A 74 -13.95 -5.93 -0.05
CA THR A 74 -12.50 -5.87 -0.29
C THR A 74 -12.10 -6.33 -1.69
N TRP A 75 -12.62 -7.48 -2.15
CA TRP A 75 -12.27 -8.04 -3.46
C TRP A 75 -12.72 -7.16 -4.64
N GLN A 76 -13.86 -6.45 -4.51
CA GLN A 76 -14.30 -5.52 -5.55
C GLN A 76 -13.43 -4.26 -5.58
N ARG A 77 -13.00 -3.76 -4.41
CA ARG A 77 -12.04 -2.64 -4.35
C ARG A 77 -10.73 -3.02 -5.05
N ALA A 78 -10.23 -4.24 -4.79
CA ALA A 78 -9.05 -4.77 -5.46
C ALA A 78 -9.27 -4.94 -6.98
N ALA A 79 -10.41 -5.46 -7.43
CA ALA A 79 -10.74 -5.60 -8.84
C ALA A 79 -10.82 -4.24 -9.55
N LYS A 80 -11.24 -3.18 -8.85
CA LYS A 80 -11.27 -1.81 -9.40
C LYS A 80 -9.90 -1.13 -9.47
N GLY A 81 -8.87 -1.73 -8.88
CA GLY A 81 -7.48 -1.26 -9.03
C GLY A 81 -6.82 -0.77 -7.75
N LEU A 82 -7.42 -0.98 -6.56
CA LEU A 82 -6.71 -0.79 -5.30
C LEU A 82 -5.84 -2.02 -5.00
N HIS A 83 -4.68 -1.79 -4.38
CA HIS A 83 -3.78 -2.85 -3.91
C HIS A 83 -3.23 -2.46 -2.53
N LEU A 84 -3.01 -3.45 -1.68
CA LEU A 84 -2.41 -3.26 -0.36
C LEU A 84 -1.18 -4.16 -0.24
N VAL A 85 -0.04 -3.56 0.00
CA VAL A 85 1.14 -4.25 0.54
C VAL A 85 1.02 -4.20 2.06
N MET A 86 0.86 -5.36 2.68
CA MET A 86 0.52 -5.46 4.10
C MET A 86 1.76 -5.34 4.99
N GLN A 87 1.61 -4.74 6.18
CA GLN A 87 2.66 -4.72 7.20
C GLN A 87 3.10 -6.15 7.56
N TYR A 88 2.13 -7.02 7.81
CA TYR A 88 2.33 -8.44 8.11
C TYR A 88 1.55 -9.29 7.10
N PRO A 89 2.21 -9.78 6.04
CA PRO A 89 1.57 -10.63 5.04
C PRO A 89 1.06 -11.92 5.67
N THR A 90 -0.22 -12.22 5.42
CA THR A 90 -0.88 -13.41 5.97
C THR A 90 -0.45 -14.67 5.24
N GLU A 91 -0.18 -15.74 5.97
CA GLU A 91 0.04 -17.07 5.42
C GLU A 91 -1.30 -17.74 5.12
N VAL A 92 -1.42 -18.31 3.92
CA VAL A 92 -2.64 -19.02 3.49
C VAL A 92 -2.26 -20.44 3.02
N PRO A 93 -2.23 -21.43 3.92
CA PRO A 93 -1.92 -22.80 3.56
C PRO A 93 -2.90 -23.35 2.51
N GLY A 94 -2.38 -24.06 1.51
CA GLY A 94 -3.17 -24.72 0.48
C GLY A 94 -3.68 -23.82 -0.65
N VAL A 95 -3.32 -22.53 -0.66
CA VAL A 95 -3.60 -21.59 -1.76
C VAL A 95 -2.27 -21.12 -2.34
N HIS A 96 -1.98 -21.42 -3.58
CA HIS A 96 -0.71 -21.06 -4.22
C HIS A 96 -0.74 -19.62 -4.76
N VAL A 97 0.45 -18.98 -4.83
CA VAL A 97 0.56 -17.58 -5.28
C VAL A 97 0.12 -17.42 -6.73
N ASP A 98 0.48 -18.34 -7.61
CA ASP A 98 0.08 -18.35 -9.01
C ASP A 98 -1.45 -18.47 -9.18
N GLU A 99 -2.11 -19.30 -8.39
CA GLU A 99 -3.58 -19.42 -8.37
C GLU A 99 -4.24 -18.09 -7.97
N VAL A 100 -3.70 -17.43 -6.93
CA VAL A 100 -4.17 -16.10 -6.50
C VAL A 100 -4.02 -15.08 -7.61
N LEU A 101 -2.88 -15.07 -8.31
CA LEU A 101 -2.62 -14.15 -9.41
C LEU A 101 -3.55 -14.40 -10.60
N VAL A 102 -3.80 -15.68 -10.94
CA VAL A 102 -4.76 -16.06 -12.00
C VAL A 102 -6.14 -15.48 -11.70
N GLU A 103 -6.67 -15.73 -10.51
CA GLU A 103 -8.00 -15.28 -10.13
C GLU A 103 -8.08 -13.75 -10.01
N ALA A 104 -7.03 -13.09 -9.50
CA ALA A 104 -6.97 -11.65 -9.42
C ALA A 104 -6.92 -10.97 -10.81
N LEU A 105 -6.20 -11.54 -11.78
CA LEU A 105 -6.18 -11.06 -13.16
C LEU A 105 -7.55 -11.26 -13.83
N ARG A 106 -8.18 -12.44 -13.67
CA ARG A 106 -9.53 -12.73 -14.17
C ARG A 106 -10.57 -11.75 -13.62
N ALA A 107 -10.53 -11.47 -12.32
CA ALA A 107 -11.43 -10.51 -11.67
C ALA A 107 -11.30 -9.09 -12.26
N ARG A 108 -10.14 -8.76 -12.86
CA ARG A 108 -9.87 -7.49 -13.56
C ARG A 108 -10.11 -7.57 -15.06
N GLY A 109 -10.61 -8.71 -15.59
CA GLY A 109 -10.84 -8.92 -17.02
C GLY A 109 -9.54 -9.02 -17.83
N ARG A 110 -8.41 -9.37 -17.21
CA ARG A 110 -7.10 -9.53 -17.87
C ARG A 110 -6.84 -10.98 -18.26
N ASP A 111 -6.11 -11.17 -19.38
CA ASP A 111 -5.66 -12.48 -19.82
C ASP A 111 -4.58 -13.03 -18.86
N THR A 112 -4.57 -14.33 -18.67
CA THR A 112 -3.63 -15.04 -17.79
C THR A 112 -2.57 -15.85 -18.55
N LYS A 113 -2.59 -15.83 -19.90
CA LYS A 113 -1.68 -16.63 -20.73
C LYS A 113 -0.20 -16.28 -20.54
N GLU A 114 0.07 -15.01 -20.23
CA GLU A 114 1.44 -14.50 -20.05
C GLU A 114 1.86 -14.45 -18.58
N LEU A 115 1.08 -15.04 -17.65
CA LEU A 115 1.35 -14.93 -16.21
C LEU A 115 2.77 -15.38 -15.85
N GLU A 116 3.21 -16.54 -16.33
CA GLU A 116 4.55 -17.06 -16.03
C GLU A 116 5.65 -16.10 -16.51
N SER A 117 5.50 -15.53 -17.71
CA SER A 117 6.44 -14.53 -18.23
C SER A 117 6.45 -13.26 -17.38
N LEU A 118 5.29 -12.77 -16.96
CA LEU A 118 5.16 -11.60 -16.09
C LEU A 118 5.77 -11.84 -14.71
N VAL A 119 5.49 -12.99 -14.11
CA VAL A 119 6.08 -13.40 -12.82
C VAL A 119 7.59 -13.44 -12.90
N ASN A 120 8.15 -14.13 -13.92
CA ASN A 120 9.59 -14.22 -14.10
C ASN A 120 10.25 -12.85 -14.32
N ALA A 121 9.59 -11.96 -15.07
CA ALA A 121 10.09 -10.61 -15.30
C ALA A 121 10.10 -9.78 -14.01
N GLU A 122 9.00 -9.78 -13.24
CA GLU A 122 8.90 -9.04 -12.00
C GLU A 122 9.81 -9.62 -10.89
N ALA A 123 9.87 -10.94 -10.76
CA ALA A 123 10.74 -11.61 -9.80
C ALA A 123 12.22 -11.24 -10.00
N LYS A 124 12.67 -11.20 -11.27
CA LYS A 124 14.04 -10.78 -11.62
C LYS A 124 14.34 -9.33 -11.19
N ARG A 125 13.37 -8.41 -11.29
CA ARG A 125 13.55 -6.99 -10.94
C ARG A 125 13.81 -6.78 -9.46
N ILE A 126 13.31 -7.67 -8.61
CA ILE A 126 13.37 -7.55 -7.15
C ILE A 126 14.17 -8.66 -6.47
N ASN A 127 14.99 -9.39 -7.21
CA ASN A 127 15.79 -10.51 -6.71
C ASN A 127 14.95 -11.53 -5.90
N PHE A 128 13.75 -11.87 -6.42
CA PHE A 128 12.87 -12.88 -5.85
C PHE A 128 12.97 -14.18 -6.66
N ASP A 129 13.00 -15.32 -5.98
CA ASP A 129 13.03 -16.62 -6.63
C ASP A 129 11.62 -16.95 -7.21
N PRO A 130 11.48 -17.03 -8.54
CA PRO A 130 10.18 -17.30 -9.15
C PRO A 130 9.60 -18.68 -8.81
N GLU A 131 10.42 -19.65 -8.38
CA GLU A 131 9.94 -20.97 -7.96
C GLU A 131 9.08 -20.89 -6.69
N LEU A 132 9.26 -19.86 -5.88
CA LEU A 132 8.46 -19.64 -4.67
C LEU A 132 6.98 -19.33 -4.97
N VAL A 133 6.65 -18.94 -6.21
CA VAL A 133 5.27 -18.64 -6.64
C VAL A 133 4.38 -19.89 -6.67
N THR A 134 4.99 -21.07 -6.85
CA THR A 134 4.27 -22.35 -6.78
C THR A 134 4.01 -22.84 -5.37
N ARG A 135 4.49 -22.13 -4.34
CA ARG A 135 4.23 -22.44 -2.94
C ARG A 135 2.93 -21.82 -2.45
N ALA A 136 2.45 -22.31 -1.33
CA ALA A 136 1.33 -21.71 -0.63
C ALA A 136 1.67 -20.26 -0.22
N LEU A 137 0.70 -19.36 -0.36
CA LEU A 137 0.85 -17.93 -0.20
C LEU A 137 1.50 -17.59 1.15
N ASN A 138 2.69 -17.03 1.10
CA ASN A 138 3.49 -16.58 2.24
C ASN A 138 3.90 -17.67 3.25
N VAL A 139 3.59 -18.95 3.02
CA VAL A 139 3.95 -20.05 3.92
C VAL A 139 5.44 -20.34 3.81
N ASP A 140 6.11 -20.47 4.95
CA ASP A 140 7.55 -20.75 5.06
C ASP A 140 8.46 -19.73 4.33
N LEU A 141 7.96 -18.53 4.07
CA LEU A 141 8.77 -17.42 3.57
C LEU A 141 9.32 -16.59 4.72
N SER A 142 10.58 -16.16 4.62
CA SER A 142 11.15 -15.14 5.48
C SER A 142 10.42 -13.79 5.34
N GLY A 143 10.63 -12.87 6.28
CA GLY A 143 10.03 -11.53 6.20
C GLY A 143 10.36 -10.80 4.89
N GLY A 144 11.62 -10.88 4.46
CA GLY A 144 12.07 -10.27 3.20
C GLY A 144 11.43 -10.93 1.96
N GLU A 145 11.35 -12.26 1.93
CA GLU A 145 10.70 -12.99 0.84
C GLU A 145 9.21 -12.67 0.75
N LYS A 146 8.51 -12.55 1.90
CA LYS A 146 7.08 -12.14 1.93
C LYS A 146 6.88 -10.77 1.31
N LYS A 147 7.73 -9.79 1.62
CA LYS A 147 7.64 -8.43 1.07
C LYS A 147 8.00 -8.39 -0.42
N ARG A 148 9.03 -9.13 -0.84
CA ARG A 148 9.35 -9.30 -2.27
C ARG A 148 8.19 -9.97 -3.00
N ASN A 149 7.56 -11.00 -2.42
CA ASN A 149 6.38 -11.65 -3.00
C ASN A 149 5.22 -10.65 -3.19
N GLU A 150 4.91 -9.81 -2.19
CA GLU A 150 3.86 -8.79 -2.33
C GLU A 150 4.22 -7.73 -3.39
N THR A 151 5.50 -7.33 -3.47
CA THR A 151 5.98 -6.38 -4.49
C THR A 151 5.94 -7.00 -5.89
N MET A 152 6.28 -8.28 -6.04
CA MET A 152 6.11 -9.02 -7.30
C MET A 152 4.64 -9.06 -7.71
N GLN A 153 3.73 -9.38 -6.79
CA GLN A 153 2.29 -9.37 -7.05
C GLN A 153 1.80 -7.98 -7.49
N LEU A 154 2.29 -6.91 -6.87
CA LEU A 154 1.99 -5.53 -7.28
C LEU A 154 2.41 -5.29 -8.74
N GLY A 155 3.62 -5.70 -9.13
CA GLY A 155 4.11 -5.57 -10.50
C GLY A 155 3.26 -6.35 -11.52
N VAL A 156 2.97 -7.63 -11.24
CA VAL A 156 2.13 -8.49 -12.10
C VAL A 156 0.71 -7.95 -12.24
N LEU A 157 0.11 -7.53 -11.13
CA LEU A 157 -1.27 -7.04 -11.11
C LEU A 157 -1.41 -5.63 -11.68
N ALA A 158 -0.36 -4.82 -11.68
CA ALA A 158 -0.34 -3.44 -12.15
C ALA A 158 -1.60 -2.66 -11.69
N PRO A 159 -1.79 -2.44 -10.38
CA PRO A 159 -2.94 -1.73 -9.86
C PRO A 159 -2.92 -0.25 -10.27
N ARG A 160 -4.06 0.45 -10.10
CA ARG A 160 -4.13 1.91 -10.29
C ARG A 160 -3.52 2.66 -9.11
N PHE A 161 -3.79 2.17 -7.89
CA PHE A 161 -3.27 2.73 -6.64
C PHE A 161 -2.80 1.62 -5.72
N ALA A 162 -1.65 1.83 -5.11
CA ALA A 162 -1.10 0.97 -4.07
C ALA A 162 -1.03 1.71 -2.73
N ILE A 163 -1.47 1.03 -1.68
CA ILE A 163 -1.24 1.43 -0.30
C ILE A 163 -0.11 0.54 0.23
N LEU A 164 0.98 1.15 0.66
CA LEU A 164 2.11 0.45 1.25
C LEU A 164 2.04 0.65 2.77
N ASP A 165 1.61 -0.37 3.50
CA ASP A 165 1.52 -0.29 4.97
C ASP A 165 2.81 -0.84 5.57
N GLU A 166 3.75 0.06 5.91
CA GLU A 166 5.07 -0.25 6.45
C GLU A 166 5.83 -1.31 5.62
N LEU A 167 5.98 -1.04 4.32
CA LEU A 167 6.75 -1.91 3.40
C LEU A 167 8.16 -2.23 3.94
N ASP A 168 8.76 -1.29 4.63
CA ASP A 168 10.09 -1.34 5.22
C ASP A 168 10.21 -2.24 6.47
N SER A 169 9.10 -2.66 7.05
CA SER A 169 9.10 -3.48 8.27
C SER A 169 9.66 -4.88 8.03
N GLY A 170 10.75 -5.21 8.74
CA GLY A 170 11.37 -6.53 8.69
C GLY A 170 12.23 -6.80 7.44
N LEU A 171 12.55 -5.78 6.64
CA LEU A 171 13.45 -5.88 5.50
C LEU A 171 14.89 -5.54 5.88
N ASP A 172 15.83 -6.26 5.27
CA ASP A 172 17.21 -5.78 5.17
C ASP A 172 17.30 -4.63 4.14
N ILE A 173 18.44 -3.96 4.11
CA ILE A 173 18.66 -2.76 3.28
C ILE A 173 18.50 -3.08 1.78
N ASP A 174 18.99 -4.23 1.33
CA ASP A 174 18.96 -4.60 -0.08
C ASP A 174 17.53 -4.96 -0.53
N ALA A 175 16.79 -5.72 0.29
CA ALA A 175 15.40 -6.05 0.03
C ALA A 175 14.51 -4.80 0.03
N LEU A 176 14.74 -3.86 0.97
CA LEU A 176 14.02 -2.59 1.00
C LEU A 176 14.25 -1.80 -0.29
N ARG A 177 15.51 -1.66 -0.70
CA ARG A 177 15.87 -0.94 -1.92
C ARG A 177 15.24 -1.57 -3.17
N ASP A 178 15.32 -2.90 -3.30
CA ASP A 178 14.73 -3.61 -4.45
C ASP A 178 13.23 -3.40 -4.54
N CYS A 179 12.51 -3.55 -3.41
CA CYS A 179 11.06 -3.37 -3.36
C CYS A 179 10.65 -1.91 -3.61
N ALA A 180 11.30 -0.97 -2.94
CA ALA A 180 10.98 0.46 -3.07
C ALA A 180 11.26 0.97 -4.49
N ARG A 181 12.41 0.63 -5.06
CA ARG A 181 12.76 0.95 -6.46
C ARG A 181 11.73 0.39 -7.44
N ARG A 182 11.27 -0.86 -7.24
CA ARG A 182 10.26 -1.45 -8.12
C ARG A 182 8.93 -0.69 -8.05
N VAL A 183 8.53 -0.24 -6.87
CA VAL A 183 7.32 0.59 -6.71
C VAL A 183 7.50 1.94 -7.38
N GLU A 184 8.64 2.59 -7.19
CA GLU A 184 8.98 3.87 -7.84
C GLU A 184 8.96 3.74 -9.37
N GLU A 185 9.57 2.69 -9.94
CA GLU A 185 9.49 2.42 -11.37
C GLU A 185 8.04 2.28 -11.87
N ALA A 186 7.15 1.66 -11.08
CA ALA A 186 5.75 1.49 -11.45
C ALA A 186 4.98 2.82 -11.53
N THR A 187 5.38 3.85 -10.78
CA THR A 187 4.76 5.18 -10.89
C THR A 187 4.98 5.79 -12.28
N HIS A 188 6.11 5.52 -12.90
CA HIS A 188 6.45 5.99 -14.24
C HIS A 188 5.98 5.05 -15.35
N GLU A 189 6.07 3.73 -15.15
CA GLU A 189 5.75 2.72 -16.17
C GLU A 189 4.24 2.54 -16.36
N THR A 190 3.49 2.52 -15.27
CA THR A 190 2.05 2.22 -15.27
C THR A 190 1.19 3.35 -14.69
N ASN A 191 1.80 4.51 -14.39
CA ASN A 191 1.16 5.62 -13.67
C ASN A 191 0.54 5.18 -12.32
N LEU A 192 1.22 4.30 -11.59
CA LEU A 192 0.78 3.85 -10.27
C LEU A 192 0.72 5.04 -9.30
N GLY A 193 -0.44 5.32 -8.71
CA GLY A 193 -0.52 6.23 -7.57
C GLY A 193 -0.19 5.48 -6.28
N VAL A 194 0.63 6.06 -5.41
CA VAL A 194 1.12 5.42 -4.19
C VAL A 194 0.74 6.21 -2.95
N LEU A 195 0.18 5.52 -1.95
CA LEU A 195 0.02 6.01 -0.59
C LEU A 195 0.93 5.19 0.33
N ALA A 196 2.13 5.67 0.61
CA ALA A 196 3.12 5.01 1.45
C ALA A 196 2.92 5.39 2.92
N ILE A 197 2.64 4.42 3.76
CA ILE A 197 2.56 4.57 5.22
C ILE A 197 3.87 4.07 5.79
N THR A 198 4.65 4.95 6.40
CA THR A 198 5.92 4.60 7.03
C THR A 198 6.26 5.56 8.16
N HIS A 199 7.15 5.13 9.02
CA HIS A 199 7.82 5.97 10.02
C HIS A 199 9.33 6.07 9.79
N TYR A 200 9.84 5.48 8.68
CA TYR A 200 11.25 5.50 8.32
C TYR A 200 11.49 6.34 7.06
N VAL A 201 12.37 7.31 7.17
CA VAL A 201 12.78 8.18 6.04
C VAL A 201 13.48 7.37 4.95
N ARG A 202 14.20 6.31 5.35
CA ARG A 202 14.95 5.45 4.43
C ARG A 202 14.10 4.86 3.28
N LEU A 203 12.83 4.52 3.52
CA LEU A 203 11.91 4.12 2.46
C LEU A 203 11.66 5.26 1.47
N LEU A 204 11.54 6.49 1.99
CA LEU A 204 11.23 7.68 1.20
C LEU A 204 12.41 8.17 0.35
N GLU A 205 13.64 7.85 0.74
CA GLU A 205 14.84 8.12 -0.09
C GLU A 205 14.77 7.37 -1.44
N GLU A 206 14.21 6.16 -1.44
CA GLU A 206 14.06 5.34 -2.65
C GLU A 206 12.74 5.64 -3.40
N LEU A 207 11.62 5.88 -2.68
CA LEU A 207 10.29 6.14 -3.28
C LEU A 207 10.07 7.59 -3.70
N LYS A 208 10.90 8.54 -3.24
CA LYS A 208 10.85 9.97 -3.61
C LYS A 208 9.44 10.56 -3.58
N PRO A 209 8.84 10.76 -2.41
CA PRO A 209 7.47 11.23 -2.32
C PRO A 209 7.31 12.65 -2.90
N ASP A 210 6.22 12.88 -3.63
CA ASP A 210 5.80 14.21 -4.09
C ASP A 210 5.21 15.03 -2.94
N VAL A 211 4.48 14.34 -2.04
CA VAL A 211 3.78 14.97 -0.90
C VAL A 211 3.97 14.13 0.36
N VAL A 212 4.22 14.80 1.47
CA VAL A 212 4.31 14.18 2.80
C VAL A 212 3.20 14.73 3.69
N HIS A 213 2.46 13.84 4.32
CA HIS A 213 1.41 14.16 5.29
C HIS A 213 1.80 13.68 6.69
N ILE A 214 1.63 14.53 7.70
CA ILE A 214 1.79 14.14 9.09
C ILE A 214 0.42 13.79 9.67
N LEU A 215 0.25 12.52 10.04
CA LEU A 215 -0.94 12.02 10.73
C LEU A 215 -0.67 11.96 12.24
N ALA A 216 -1.45 12.70 13.01
CA ALA A 216 -1.40 12.67 14.47
C ALA A 216 -2.81 12.65 15.05
N ALA A 217 -3.04 11.86 16.09
CA ALA A 217 -4.31 11.72 16.80
C ALA A 217 -5.54 11.54 15.88
N GLY A 218 -5.38 10.84 14.75
CA GLY A 218 -6.44 10.55 13.79
C GLY A 218 -6.73 11.66 12.79
N ARG A 219 -5.86 12.67 12.65
CA ARG A 219 -6.00 13.80 11.72
C ARG A 219 -4.72 14.06 10.95
N ILE A 220 -4.82 14.54 9.71
CA ILE A 220 -3.68 15.15 9.02
C ILE A 220 -3.49 16.54 9.62
N VAL A 221 -2.34 16.74 10.28
CA VAL A 221 -2.02 17.98 10.99
C VAL A 221 -1.09 18.90 10.19
N LYS A 222 -0.32 18.33 9.26
CA LYS A 222 0.55 19.08 8.34
C LYS A 222 0.67 18.33 7.02
N THR A 223 0.77 19.06 5.92
CA THR A 223 1.07 18.55 4.59
C THR A 223 2.17 19.43 3.99
N GLY A 224 3.15 18.83 3.35
CA GLY A 224 4.27 19.55 2.72
C GLY A 224 4.92 18.71 1.63
N GLY A 225 6.03 19.19 1.10
CA GLY A 225 6.89 18.48 0.16
C GLY A 225 7.81 17.45 0.84
N PRO A 226 8.75 16.88 0.07
CA PRO A 226 9.71 15.87 0.59
C PRO A 226 10.52 16.34 1.80
N GLU A 227 10.83 17.64 1.87
CA GLU A 227 11.57 18.28 2.97
C GLU A 227 10.93 18.08 4.35
N LEU A 228 9.61 17.80 4.38
CA LEU A 228 8.90 17.53 5.62
C LEU A 228 9.33 16.19 6.26
N ALA A 229 9.76 15.22 5.48
CA ALA A 229 10.30 13.97 5.98
C ALA A 229 11.63 14.18 6.70
N ASP A 230 12.52 14.99 6.12
CA ASP A 230 13.81 15.36 6.72
C ASP A 230 13.64 16.16 8.02
N GLU A 231 12.65 17.08 8.04
CA GLU A 231 12.26 17.83 9.24
C GLU A 231 11.84 16.87 10.36
N LEU A 232 11.02 15.87 10.05
CA LEU A 232 10.55 14.86 11.01
C LEU A 232 11.68 13.95 11.53
N GLU A 233 12.64 13.58 10.68
CA GLU A 233 13.78 12.77 11.11
C GLU A 233 14.65 13.54 12.11
N ARG A 234 14.87 14.84 11.89
CA ARG A 234 15.67 15.69 12.74
C ARG A 234 14.97 16.07 14.05
N ASP A 235 13.73 16.49 13.97
CA ASP A 235 13.02 17.17 15.07
C ASP A 235 11.98 16.25 15.77
N GLY A 236 11.64 15.10 15.16
CA GLY A 236 10.64 14.16 15.68
C GLY A 236 9.22 14.67 15.60
N TYR A 237 8.31 13.97 16.27
CA TYR A 237 6.86 14.26 16.23
C TYR A 237 6.39 15.17 17.38
N ALA A 238 7.27 15.64 18.28
CA ALA A 238 6.88 16.36 19.50
C ALA A 238 6.06 17.62 19.24
N ALA A 239 6.27 18.29 18.11
CA ALA A 239 5.52 19.50 17.71
C ALA A 239 4.10 19.20 17.18
N TYR A 240 3.75 17.93 16.95
CA TYR A 240 2.50 17.52 16.30
C TYR A 240 1.61 16.63 17.18
N VAL A 241 2.04 16.34 18.42
CA VAL A 241 1.34 15.43 19.36
C VAL A 241 0.78 16.20 20.57
#